data_d9b9425631771a13a552b24c5f808d23
#
_entry.id   d9b9425631771a13a552b24c5f808d23
#
_cell.length_a   1.000
_cell.length_b   1.000
_cell.length_c   1.000
_cell.angle_alpha   90.00
_cell.angle_beta   90.00
_cell.angle_gamma   90.00
#
_symmetry.space_group_name_H-M   'P 1'
#
loop_
_entity.id
_entity.type
_entity.pdbx_description
1 polymer ?
#
loop_
_entity_poly.entity_id
_entity_poly.type
_entity_poly.pdbx_seq_one_letter_code
_entity_poly.pdbx_strand_id
1 'polypeptide(L)'
;LEIVDLFKRAGLTCQVVEDIRRSKWEKMCWNCVFNPLTVIINDRVSKALDHPEMLQVIPQIVGEVAAVAAGLKVPLSPDMADKVVRWSQEIRDIHTSMYDDWKAGRPTEIDFLNGYIAQRGRDLGIPTPLNEALTAMVKVITEREKSGPGTLRIDGAVIQPITLDCDALAKLPAEYQVSDVSALVPGMRGKGVRLKGLLEVPALAIGADHATFHSSDGRFAASLTLKQATEHGILIYQLDEGPLPEQHGGPYRLVTPGLGDLCANVKGVTHIELTTGPGKDTRPSLKGSHA
;
A
#
# COMPACT_ATOMS: atom_id res chain seq x y z
N LEU A 1 26.15 -12.34 34.55
CA LEU A 1 27.20 -13.02 33.82
C LEU A 1 26.76 -14.43 33.35
N GLU A 2 26.12 -15.24 34.18
CA GLU A 2 25.65 -16.60 33.85
C GLU A 2 24.71 -16.64 32.62
N ILE A 3 23.81 -15.65 32.49
CA ILE A 3 22.88 -15.54 31.35
C ILE A 3 23.65 -15.27 30.05
N VAL A 4 24.63 -14.39 30.07
CA VAL A 4 25.47 -14.08 28.89
C VAL A 4 26.22 -15.30 28.42
N ASP A 5 26.78 -16.07 29.38
CA ASP A 5 27.50 -17.30 29.09
C ASP A 5 26.60 -18.40 28.51
N LEU A 6 25.34 -18.43 28.97
CA LEU A 6 24.32 -19.32 28.39
C LEU A 6 24.03 -19.00 26.93
N PHE A 7 23.79 -17.70 26.61
CA PHE A 7 23.57 -17.27 25.23
C PHE A 7 24.77 -17.52 24.33
N LYS A 8 26.01 -17.25 24.82
CA LYS A 8 27.24 -17.53 24.06
C LYS A 8 27.41 -19.02 23.78
N ARG A 9 27.14 -19.89 24.78
CA ARG A 9 27.17 -21.35 24.57
C ARG A 9 26.14 -21.86 23.57
N ALA A 10 25.01 -21.16 23.46
CA ALA A 10 23.98 -21.41 22.45
C ALA A 10 24.32 -20.83 21.05
N GLY A 11 25.54 -20.29 20.87
CA GLY A 11 25.94 -19.66 19.59
C GLY A 11 25.31 -18.31 19.30
N LEU A 12 24.66 -17.69 20.31
CA LEU A 12 23.99 -16.40 20.15
C LEU A 12 24.91 -15.26 20.61
N THR A 13 24.97 -14.20 19.82
CA THR A 13 25.68 -12.97 20.17
C THR A 13 24.90 -12.25 21.28
N CYS A 14 25.53 -12.04 22.42
CA CYS A 14 24.95 -11.35 23.55
C CYS A 14 25.96 -10.37 24.15
N GLN A 15 25.53 -9.14 24.39
CA GLN A 15 26.33 -8.10 25.05
C GLN A 15 25.57 -7.56 26.25
N VAL A 16 26.30 -7.29 27.35
CA VAL A 16 25.79 -6.55 28.49
C VAL A 16 25.99 -5.07 28.22
N VAL A 17 24.94 -4.31 28.32
CA VAL A 17 24.97 -2.85 28.18
C VAL A 17 24.56 -2.20 29.52
N GLU A 18 25.19 -1.08 29.85
CA GLU A 18 24.89 -0.33 31.10
C GLU A 18 23.50 0.32 31.07
N ASP A 19 23.10 0.87 29.92
CA ASP A 19 21.80 1.48 29.72
C ASP A 19 21.13 0.95 28.45
N ILE A 20 20.17 0.04 28.64
CA ILE A 20 19.40 -0.55 27.54
C ILE A 20 18.54 0.48 26.80
N ARG A 21 18.10 1.56 27.48
CA ARG A 21 17.31 2.61 26.84
C ARG A 21 18.17 3.34 25.83
N ARG A 22 19.41 3.71 26.20
CA ARG A 22 20.37 4.33 25.30
C ARG A 22 20.65 3.46 24.08
N SER A 23 20.94 2.17 24.29
CA SER A 23 21.18 1.23 23.19
C SER A 23 19.98 1.11 22.24
N LYS A 24 18.75 1.12 22.78
CA LYS A 24 17.52 1.14 21.94
C LYS A 24 17.39 2.41 21.12
N TRP A 25 17.73 3.58 21.67
CA TRP A 25 17.72 4.84 20.96
C TRP A 25 18.82 4.94 19.90
N GLU A 26 20.00 4.38 20.15
CA GLU A 26 21.06 4.25 19.14
C GLU A 26 20.59 3.40 17.96
N LYS A 27 19.93 2.25 18.23
CA LYS A 27 19.29 1.44 17.19
C LYS A 27 18.15 2.19 16.49
N MET A 28 17.37 2.99 17.23
CA MET A 28 16.31 3.83 16.64
C MET A 28 16.88 4.83 15.63
N CYS A 29 18.05 5.44 15.89
CA CYS A 29 18.71 6.31 14.93
C CYS A 29 18.99 5.58 13.60
N TRP A 30 19.49 4.36 13.66
CA TRP A 30 19.73 3.54 12.46
C TRP A 30 18.42 3.20 11.75
N ASN A 31 17.43 2.72 12.49
CA ASN A 31 16.13 2.32 11.94
C ASN A 31 15.42 3.50 11.28
N CYS A 32 15.38 4.68 11.90
CA CYS A 32 14.72 5.86 11.33
C CYS A 32 15.38 6.39 10.06
N VAL A 33 16.65 6.04 9.81
CA VAL A 33 17.33 6.35 8.56
C VAL A 33 17.04 5.28 7.50
N PHE A 34 17.45 4.05 7.75
CA PHE A 34 17.54 3.06 6.68
C PHE A 34 16.25 2.29 6.42
N ASN A 35 15.40 2.10 7.42
CA ASN A 35 14.13 1.42 7.19
C ASN A 35 13.24 2.16 6.18
N PRO A 36 12.93 3.45 6.34
CA PRO A 36 12.16 4.17 5.35
C PRO A 36 12.91 4.37 4.04
N LEU A 37 14.22 4.65 4.07
CA LEU A 37 14.99 4.90 2.85
C LEU A 37 15.01 3.69 1.93
N THR A 38 15.22 2.48 2.44
CA THR A 38 15.23 1.27 1.60
C THR A 38 13.88 1.02 0.93
N VAL A 39 12.77 1.35 1.58
CA VAL A 39 11.43 1.31 0.98
C VAL A 39 11.28 2.38 -0.11
N ILE A 40 11.67 3.62 0.18
CA ILE A 40 11.50 4.76 -0.73
C ILE A 40 12.35 4.59 -2.01
N ILE A 41 13.62 4.18 -1.85
CA ILE A 41 14.52 3.96 -2.99
C ILE A 41 14.32 2.58 -3.64
N ASN A 42 13.56 1.70 -3.00
CA ASN A 42 13.33 0.32 -3.41
C ASN A 42 14.64 -0.45 -3.66
N ASP A 43 15.61 -0.32 -2.74
CA ASP A 43 16.94 -0.90 -2.87
C ASP A 43 17.57 -1.13 -1.49
N ARG A 44 18.81 -1.63 -1.47
CA ARG A 44 19.62 -1.90 -0.28
C ARG A 44 20.14 -0.63 0.39
N VAL A 45 20.66 -0.79 1.60
CA VAL A 45 21.32 0.26 2.39
C VAL A 45 22.48 0.90 1.60
N SER A 46 23.26 0.11 0.86
CA SER A 46 24.37 0.59 0.03
C SER A 46 23.95 1.70 -0.94
N LYS A 47 22.77 1.59 -1.52
CA LYS A 47 22.27 2.58 -2.49
C LYS A 47 22.15 3.98 -1.87
N ALA A 48 21.69 4.07 -0.63
CA ALA A 48 21.64 5.34 0.10
C ALA A 48 23.05 5.84 0.48
N LEU A 49 23.94 4.92 0.90
CA LEU A 49 25.31 5.28 1.32
C LEU A 49 26.20 5.73 0.15
N ASP A 50 25.95 5.24 -1.06
CA ASP A 50 26.75 5.59 -2.25
C ASP A 50 26.32 6.92 -2.87
N HIS A 51 25.26 7.55 -2.38
CA HIS A 51 24.75 8.80 -2.92
C HIS A 51 25.22 10.00 -2.07
N PRO A 52 26.03 10.91 -2.61
CA PRO A 52 26.61 12.02 -1.84
C PRO A 52 25.56 12.90 -1.14
N GLU A 53 24.42 13.16 -1.80
CA GLU A 53 23.34 13.96 -1.23
C GLU A 53 22.67 13.24 -0.05
N MET A 54 22.57 11.92 -0.08
CA MET A 54 22.02 11.15 1.04
C MET A 54 22.94 11.19 2.26
N LEU A 55 24.26 11.19 2.06
CA LEU A 55 25.21 11.38 3.16
C LEU A 55 25.08 12.74 3.86
N GLN A 56 24.50 13.75 3.21
CA GLN A 56 24.17 15.03 3.84
C GLN A 56 22.83 15.01 4.59
N VAL A 57 21.89 14.17 4.17
CA VAL A 57 20.55 14.06 4.79
C VAL A 57 20.56 13.13 6.01
N ILE A 58 21.33 12.05 5.99
CA ILE A 58 21.42 11.09 7.08
C ILE A 58 21.72 11.75 8.45
N PRO A 59 22.73 12.65 8.57
CA PRO A 59 22.99 13.33 9.84
C PRO A 59 21.82 14.17 10.35
N GLN A 60 21.03 14.74 9.46
CA GLN A 60 19.87 15.55 9.82
C GLN A 60 18.74 14.67 10.40
N ILE A 61 18.46 13.52 9.78
CA ILE A 61 17.49 12.55 10.30
C ILE A 61 17.91 12.09 11.69
N VAL A 62 19.19 11.70 11.85
CA VAL A 62 19.75 11.27 13.16
C VAL A 62 19.66 12.40 14.18
N GLY A 63 19.93 13.65 13.75
CA GLY A 63 19.84 14.83 14.61
C GLY A 63 18.46 15.04 15.20
N GLU A 64 17.40 14.87 14.41
CA GLU A 64 16.01 14.94 14.90
C GLU A 64 15.72 13.86 15.94
N VAL A 65 16.14 12.60 15.66
CA VAL A 65 15.97 11.48 16.60
C VAL A 65 16.73 11.74 17.92
N ALA A 66 17.99 12.24 17.82
CA ALA A 66 18.82 12.54 18.98
C ALA A 66 18.24 13.70 19.81
N ALA A 67 17.67 14.72 19.16
CA ALA A 67 17.00 15.83 19.84
C ALA A 67 15.78 15.34 20.66
N VAL A 68 14.96 14.50 20.06
CA VAL A 68 13.80 13.87 20.75
C VAL A 68 14.27 12.99 21.91
N ALA A 69 15.31 12.17 21.70
CA ALA A 69 15.90 11.34 22.77
C ALA A 69 16.39 12.18 23.94
N ALA A 70 17.09 13.30 23.66
CA ALA A 70 17.55 14.23 24.70
C ALA A 70 16.39 14.88 25.45
N GLY A 71 15.31 15.27 24.75
CA GLY A 71 14.07 15.77 25.37
C GLY A 71 13.42 14.75 26.30
N LEU A 72 13.58 13.46 26.02
CA LEU A 72 13.13 12.34 26.86
C LEU A 72 14.18 11.90 27.90
N LYS A 73 15.21 12.71 28.14
CA LYS A 73 16.31 12.48 29.08
C LYS A 73 17.17 11.24 28.79
N VAL A 74 17.33 10.92 27.52
CA VAL A 74 18.23 9.87 27.02
C VAL A 74 19.21 10.50 26.01
N PRO A 75 20.19 11.30 26.48
CA PRO A 75 21.12 11.95 25.56
C PRO A 75 21.98 10.91 24.84
N LEU A 76 22.10 11.06 23.52
CA LEU A 76 22.96 10.24 22.69
C LEU A 76 24.34 10.92 22.51
N SER A 77 25.30 10.13 22.01
CA SER A 77 26.62 10.65 21.70
C SER A 77 26.57 11.71 20.61
N PRO A 78 27.37 12.81 20.69
CA PRO A 78 27.41 13.84 19.65
C PRO A 78 27.82 13.31 18.26
N ASP A 79 28.58 12.21 18.22
CA ASP A 79 29.02 11.54 16.99
C ASP A 79 28.06 10.46 16.51
N MET A 80 26.79 10.48 16.93
CA MET A 80 25.81 9.45 16.64
C MET A 80 25.56 9.26 15.14
N ALA A 81 25.55 10.37 14.39
CA ALA A 81 25.37 10.32 12.94
C ALA A 81 26.55 9.59 12.26
N ASP A 82 27.78 9.89 12.67
CA ASP A 82 28.97 9.22 12.14
C ASP A 82 28.98 7.73 12.51
N LYS A 83 28.51 7.38 13.70
CA LYS A 83 28.35 5.98 14.12
C LYS A 83 27.35 5.25 13.23
N VAL A 84 26.20 5.85 12.96
CA VAL A 84 25.17 5.27 12.08
C VAL A 84 25.75 5.00 10.69
N VAL A 85 26.47 5.96 10.11
CA VAL A 85 27.12 5.75 8.80
C VAL A 85 28.17 4.65 8.85
N ARG A 86 29.06 4.65 9.87
CA ARG A 86 30.09 3.59 9.99
C ARG A 86 29.50 2.20 10.14
N TRP A 87 28.53 2.01 11.03
CA TRP A 87 27.88 0.71 11.21
C TRP A 87 27.20 0.22 9.92
N SER A 88 26.63 1.15 9.16
CA SER A 88 25.97 0.81 7.92
C SER A 88 26.94 0.37 6.83
N GLN A 89 28.20 0.85 6.84
CA GLN A 89 29.22 0.37 5.92
C GLN A 89 29.57 -1.11 6.12
N GLU A 90 29.46 -1.63 7.35
CA GLU A 90 29.75 -3.03 7.66
C GLU A 90 28.64 -3.99 7.16
N ILE A 91 27.41 -3.48 7.02
CA ILE A 91 26.24 -4.27 6.63
C ILE A 91 25.53 -3.70 5.40
N ARG A 92 26.27 -2.99 4.56
CA ARG A 92 25.71 -2.16 3.47
C ARG A 92 24.87 -2.91 2.43
N ASP A 93 25.11 -4.20 2.21
CA ASP A 93 24.47 -4.98 1.14
C ASP A 93 23.21 -5.72 1.58
N ILE A 94 22.58 -5.26 2.65
CA ILE A 94 21.32 -5.83 3.15
C ILE A 94 20.10 -4.98 2.74
N HIS A 95 18.95 -5.63 2.72
CA HIS A 95 17.64 -4.98 2.86
C HIS A 95 17.32 -4.86 4.34
N THR A 96 16.49 -3.87 4.70
CA THR A 96 15.99 -3.75 6.07
C THR A 96 14.76 -4.63 6.29
N SER A 97 14.43 -4.90 7.57
CA SER A 97 13.20 -5.63 7.90
C SER A 97 11.94 -4.94 7.37
N MET A 98 11.90 -3.61 7.40
CA MET A 98 10.78 -2.84 6.84
C MET A 98 10.64 -3.04 5.34
N TYR A 99 11.75 -3.11 4.60
CA TYR A 99 11.74 -3.43 3.18
C TYR A 99 11.19 -4.84 2.92
N ASP A 100 11.65 -5.83 3.71
CA ASP A 100 11.20 -7.21 3.57
C ASP A 100 9.71 -7.36 3.92
N ASP A 101 9.22 -6.66 4.95
CA ASP A 101 7.80 -6.62 5.30
C ASP A 101 6.97 -6.02 4.18
N TRP A 102 7.41 -4.86 3.67
CA TRP A 102 6.77 -4.20 2.55
C TRP A 102 6.70 -5.09 1.31
N LYS A 103 7.82 -5.70 0.89
CA LYS A 103 7.86 -6.61 -0.26
C LYS A 103 6.99 -7.84 -0.10
N ALA A 104 6.82 -8.30 1.11
CA ALA A 104 5.92 -9.42 1.44
C ALA A 104 4.45 -9.01 1.63
N GLY A 105 4.09 -7.73 1.36
CA GLY A 105 2.73 -7.21 1.56
C GLY A 105 2.30 -7.10 3.03
N ARG A 106 3.26 -7.18 3.97
CA ARG A 106 2.97 -7.04 5.40
C ARG A 106 2.95 -5.57 5.83
N PRO A 107 2.21 -5.21 6.87
CA PRO A 107 2.26 -3.88 7.46
C PRO A 107 3.68 -3.50 7.89
N THR A 108 4.10 -2.28 7.58
CA THR A 108 5.40 -1.75 8.02
C THR A 108 5.30 -1.13 9.41
N GLU A 109 6.43 -1.08 10.12
CA GLU A 109 6.54 -0.45 11.46
C GLU A 109 6.79 1.07 11.39
N ILE A 110 6.52 1.74 10.27
CA ILE A 110 6.84 3.17 10.07
C ILE A 110 6.25 4.07 11.16
N ASP A 111 5.03 3.78 11.62
CA ASP A 111 4.37 4.54 12.68
C ASP A 111 5.05 4.40 14.05
N PHE A 112 5.68 3.25 14.31
CA PHE A 112 6.40 2.96 15.56
C PHE A 112 7.86 3.42 15.54
N LEU A 113 8.38 3.80 14.38
CA LEU A 113 9.73 4.34 14.18
C LEU A 113 9.67 5.86 13.92
N ASN A 114 9.71 6.28 12.67
CA ASN A 114 9.69 7.70 12.30
C ASN A 114 8.40 8.41 12.76
N GLY A 115 7.25 7.74 12.69
CA GLY A 115 5.97 8.26 13.20
C GLY A 115 5.99 8.51 14.72
N TYR A 116 6.65 7.62 15.48
CA TYR A 116 6.85 7.83 16.91
C TYR A 116 7.74 9.04 17.18
N ILE A 117 8.85 9.22 16.44
CA ILE A 117 9.74 10.40 16.56
C ILE A 117 8.95 11.68 16.26
N ALA A 118 8.18 11.70 15.18
CA ALA A 118 7.34 12.82 14.79
C ALA A 118 6.31 13.18 15.87
N GLN A 119 5.64 12.18 16.45
CA GLN A 119 4.69 12.42 17.53
C GLN A 119 5.37 12.97 18.79
N ARG A 120 6.48 12.37 19.22
CA ARG A 120 7.23 12.86 20.40
C ARG A 120 7.85 14.23 20.17
N GLY A 121 8.29 14.52 18.94
CA GLY A 121 8.74 15.85 18.56
C GLY A 121 7.65 16.90 18.80
N ARG A 122 6.43 16.66 18.34
CA ARG A 122 5.28 17.54 18.59
C ARG A 122 4.98 17.70 20.07
N ASP A 123 4.95 16.61 20.84
CA ASP A 123 4.68 16.62 22.28
C ASP A 123 5.70 17.46 23.06
N LEU A 124 6.95 17.51 22.59
CA LEU A 124 8.08 18.20 23.22
C LEU A 124 8.39 19.59 22.62
N GLY A 125 7.69 19.97 21.54
CA GLY A 125 7.99 21.20 20.79
C GLY A 125 9.32 21.13 20.01
N ILE A 126 9.78 19.93 19.64
CA ILE A 126 11.02 19.68 18.90
C ILE A 126 10.65 19.41 17.43
N PRO A 127 11.12 20.22 16.46
CA PRO A 127 10.84 19.99 15.04
C PRO A 127 11.47 18.68 14.54
N THR A 128 10.69 17.89 13.78
CA THR A 128 11.12 16.63 13.19
C THR A 128 10.65 16.49 11.73
N PRO A 129 10.89 17.49 10.86
CA PRO A 129 10.31 17.55 9.52
C PRO A 129 10.74 16.38 8.63
N LEU A 130 11.97 15.88 8.76
CA LEU A 130 12.44 14.75 7.95
C LEU A 130 11.78 13.43 8.38
N ASN A 131 11.65 13.17 9.67
CA ASN A 131 10.94 12.00 10.16
C ASN A 131 9.45 12.04 9.81
N GLU A 132 8.81 13.21 9.80
CA GLU A 132 7.44 13.40 9.33
C GLU A 132 7.31 13.11 7.83
N ALA A 133 8.23 13.66 7.02
CA ALA A 133 8.24 13.45 5.58
C ALA A 133 8.46 11.96 5.22
N LEU A 134 9.44 11.30 5.86
CA LEU A 134 9.70 9.87 5.64
C LEU A 134 8.49 9.01 6.03
N THR A 135 7.81 9.34 7.13
CA THR A 135 6.58 8.65 7.54
C THR A 135 5.50 8.77 6.48
N ALA A 136 5.27 9.98 5.97
CA ALA A 136 4.26 10.22 4.94
C ALA A 136 4.60 9.49 3.63
N MET A 137 5.86 9.56 3.17
CA MET A 137 6.32 8.90 1.94
C MET A 137 6.14 7.38 2.00
N VAL A 138 6.56 6.72 3.10
CA VAL A 138 6.40 5.28 3.26
C VAL A 138 4.92 4.90 3.28
N LYS A 139 4.06 5.65 3.98
CA LYS A 139 2.61 5.42 3.97
C LYS A 139 2.04 5.46 2.56
N VAL A 140 2.34 6.50 1.79
CA VAL A 140 1.88 6.64 0.40
C VAL A 140 2.36 5.47 -0.46
N ILE A 141 3.61 5.04 -0.32
CA ILE A 141 4.16 3.90 -1.06
C ILE A 141 3.44 2.60 -0.68
N THR A 142 3.29 2.35 0.60
CA THR A 142 2.64 1.11 1.10
C THR A 142 1.13 1.09 0.82
N GLU A 143 0.46 2.24 0.77
CA GLU A 143 -0.93 2.35 0.34
C GLU A 143 -1.07 2.10 -1.17
N ARG A 144 -0.19 2.65 -1.99
CA ARG A 144 -0.16 2.38 -3.44
C ARG A 144 0.04 0.90 -3.75
N GLU A 145 0.81 0.17 -2.96
CA GLU A 145 1.05 -1.26 -3.20
C GLU A 145 -0.05 -2.15 -2.61
N LYS A 146 -0.76 -1.72 -1.56
CA LYS A 146 -2.04 -2.34 -1.19
C LYS A 146 -3.09 -2.19 -2.29
N SER A 147 -2.89 -1.20 -3.16
CA SER A 147 -3.61 -0.97 -4.42
C SER A 147 -2.76 -1.38 -5.63
N GLY A 148 -1.84 -2.36 -5.47
CA GLY A 148 -0.83 -2.76 -6.46
C GLY A 148 -1.41 -3.13 -7.82
N PRO A 149 -0.59 -3.21 -8.87
CA PRO A 149 -1.04 -3.68 -10.18
C PRO A 149 -1.60 -5.09 -10.01
N GLY A 150 -2.93 -5.20 -10.02
CA GLY A 150 -3.64 -6.47 -9.84
C GLY A 150 -4.41 -6.59 -8.53
N THR A 151 -4.58 -5.53 -7.74
CA THR A 151 -5.56 -5.52 -6.64
C THR A 151 -6.76 -4.64 -6.97
N LEU A 152 -7.92 -5.05 -6.49
CA LEU A 152 -9.19 -4.33 -6.56
C LEU A 152 -9.57 -3.85 -5.17
N ARG A 153 -9.63 -2.55 -4.97
CA ARG A 153 -10.14 -1.95 -3.74
C ARG A 153 -11.64 -1.72 -3.85
N ILE A 154 -12.40 -2.02 -2.81
CA ILE A 154 -13.82 -1.70 -2.69
C ILE A 154 -14.02 -0.97 -1.36
N ASP A 155 -14.51 0.28 -1.44
CA ASP A 155 -14.74 1.14 -0.26
C ASP A 155 -15.93 2.08 -0.47
N GLY A 156 -15.98 3.19 0.32
CA GLY A 156 -17.10 4.13 0.34
C GLY A 156 -18.20 3.70 1.31
N ALA A 157 -19.44 3.64 0.85
CA ALA A 157 -20.59 3.23 1.65
C ALA A 157 -20.65 1.71 1.87
N VAL A 158 -19.63 1.17 2.56
CA VAL A 158 -19.48 -0.23 3.00
C VAL A 158 -19.24 -0.29 4.50
N ILE A 159 -19.57 -1.41 5.13
CA ILE A 159 -19.31 -1.60 6.57
C ILE A 159 -17.80 -1.68 6.81
N GLN A 160 -17.07 -2.38 5.94
CA GLN A 160 -15.64 -2.51 6.00
C GLN A 160 -15.04 -2.48 4.59
N PRO A 161 -14.10 -1.56 4.30
CA PRO A 161 -13.36 -1.57 3.05
C PRO A 161 -12.57 -2.88 2.88
N ILE A 162 -12.52 -3.37 1.65
CA ILE A 162 -11.79 -4.60 1.32
C ILE A 162 -10.86 -4.36 0.13
N THR A 163 -9.84 -5.21 0.04
CA THR A 163 -8.95 -5.29 -1.12
C THR A 163 -8.86 -6.76 -1.55
N LEU A 164 -9.07 -7.02 -2.83
CA LEU A 164 -9.08 -8.35 -3.42
C LEU A 164 -8.04 -8.43 -4.54
N ASP A 165 -7.44 -9.59 -4.69
CA ASP A 165 -6.58 -9.95 -5.83
C ASP A 165 -7.30 -10.96 -6.75
N CYS A 166 -6.62 -11.37 -7.83
CA CYS A 166 -7.16 -12.34 -8.77
C CYS A 166 -7.50 -13.68 -8.10
N ASP A 167 -6.70 -14.11 -7.11
CA ASP A 167 -6.91 -15.38 -6.42
C ASP A 167 -8.14 -15.31 -5.49
N ALA A 168 -8.35 -14.18 -4.84
CA ALA A 168 -9.55 -13.95 -4.03
C ALA A 168 -10.82 -13.91 -4.91
N LEU A 169 -10.75 -13.26 -6.08
CA LEU A 169 -11.86 -13.24 -7.03
C LEU A 169 -12.18 -14.63 -7.58
N ALA A 170 -11.16 -15.43 -7.87
CA ALA A 170 -11.34 -16.80 -8.36
C ALA A 170 -11.95 -17.74 -7.31
N LYS A 171 -11.86 -17.42 -6.02
CA LYS A 171 -12.45 -18.20 -4.91
C LYS A 171 -13.90 -17.83 -4.58
N LEU A 172 -14.45 -16.80 -5.22
CA LEU A 172 -15.87 -16.48 -5.06
C LEU A 172 -16.75 -17.66 -5.53
N PRO A 173 -17.98 -17.80 -5.01
CA PRO A 173 -18.86 -18.92 -5.34
C PRO A 173 -19.00 -19.15 -6.84
N ALA A 174 -19.05 -20.43 -7.25
CA ALA A 174 -19.07 -20.83 -8.66
C ALA A 174 -20.24 -20.24 -9.47
N GLU A 175 -21.35 -19.96 -8.81
CA GLU A 175 -22.54 -19.34 -9.39
C GLU A 175 -22.30 -17.91 -9.90
N TYR A 176 -21.27 -17.22 -9.35
CA TYR A 176 -20.86 -15.88 -9.78
C TYR A 176 -19.71 -15.92 -10.77
N GLN A 177 -19.06 -17.06 -10.98
CA GLN A 177 -17.96 -17.18 -11.92
C GLN A 177 -18.45 -17.20 -13.37
N VAL A 178 -17.73 -16.55 -14.24
CA VAL A 178 -17.89 -16.57 -15.69
C VAL A 178 -16.64 -17.17 -16.28
N SER A 179 -16.70 -18.44 -16.67
CA SER A 179 -15.54 -19.20 -17.17
C SER A 179 -15.03 -18.69 -18.52
N ASP A 180 -15.93 -18.15 -19.36
CA ASP A 180 -15.60 -17.50 -20.61
C ASP A 180 -16.56 -16.36 -20.91
N VAL A 181 -16.03 -15.16 -20.88
CA VAL A 181 -16.80 -13.93 -21.13
C VAL A 181 -17.22 -13.81 -22.59
N SER A 182 -16.56 -14.50 -23.53
CA SER A 182 -16.90 -14.47 -24.96
C SER A 182 -18.34 -14.92 -25.26
N ALA A 183 -18.87 -15.78 -24.42
CA ALA A 183 -20.27 -16.25 -24.53
C ALA A 183 -21.30 -15.14 -24.23
N LEU A 184 -20.91 -14.11 -23.50
CA LEU A 184 -21.78 -13.00 -23.07
C LEU A 184 -21.45 -11.68 -23.79
N VAL A 185 -20.19 -11.49 -24.17
CA VAL A 185 -19.68 -10.27 -24.84
C VAL A 185 -18.85 -10.70 -26.04
N PRO A 186 -19.43 -10.76 -27.27
CA PRO A 186 -18.72 -11.14 -28.45
C PRO A 186 -17.45 -10.30 -28.68
N GLY A 187 -16.35 -10.95 -29.01
CA GLY A 187 -15.04 -10.32 -29.21
C GLY A 187 -14.24 -10.05 -27.94
N MET A 188 -14.75 -10.40 -26.76
CA MET A 188 -13.99 -10.39 -25.51
C MET A 188 -13.69 -11.83 -25.08
N ARG A 189 -12.54 -12.02 -24.43
CA ARG A 189 -12.09 -13.32 -23.92
C ARG A 189 -11.67 -13.16 -22.45
N GLY A 190 -11.70 -14.24 -21.72
CA GLY A 190 -11.19 -14.30 -20.35
C GLY A 190 -12.22 -14.78 -19.33
N LYS A 191 -11.73 -15.00 -18.11
CA LYS A 191 -12.58 -15.34 -16.95
C LYS A 191 -12.97 -14.08 -16.20
N GLY A 192 -14.17 -14.08 -15.67
CA GLY A 192 -14.69 -12.95 -14.90
C GLY A 192 -15.56 -13.40 -13.75
N VAL A 193 -15.99 -12.43 -12.97
CA VAL A 193 -16.95 -12.62 -11.87
C VAL A 193 -18.11 -11.64 -12.03
N ARG A 194 -19.33 -12.10 -11.76
CA ARG A 194 -20.51 -11.25 -11.73
C ARG A 194 -20.44 -10.30 -10.54
N LEU A 195 -20.70 -9.02 -10.78
CA LEU A 195 -20.66 -8.01 -9.72
C LEU A 195 -21.66 -8.29 -8.59
N LYS A 196 -22.75 -9.02 -8.86
CA LYS A 196 -23.68 -9.44 -7.83
C LYS A 196 -22.96 -10.13 -6.66
N GLY A 197 -22.17 -11.17 -6.93
CA GLY A 197 -21.42 -11.86 -5.89
C GLY A 197 -20.26 -11.05 -5.32
N LEU A 198 -19.59 -10.24 -6.16
CA LEU A 198 -18.47 -9.41 -5.71
C LEU A 198 -18.93 -8.34 -4.71
N LEU A 199 -20.06 -7.68 -4.93
CA LEU A 199 -20.57 -6.60 -4.07
C LEU A 199 -21.25 -7.10 -2.79
N GLU A 200 -21.48 -8.40 -2.66
CA GLU A 200 -21.93 -9.02 -1.39
C GLU A 200 -20.78 -9.13 -0.36
N VAL A 201 -19.52 -9.22 -0.82
CA VAL A 201 -18.33 -9.43 0.04
C VAL A 201 -18.12 -8.32 1.08
N PRO A 202 -18.12 -7.01 0.70
CA PRO A 202 -17.82 -5.93 1.64
C PRO A 202 -18.94 -5.57 2.61
N ALA A 203 -20.09 -6.20 2.51
CA ALA A 203 -21.32 -5.84 3.21
C ALA A 203 -21.65 -4.33 3.08
N LEU A 204 -22.69 -4.03 2.32
CA LEU A 204 -23.07 -2.66 2.00
C LEU A 204 -23.57 -1.91 3.24
N ALA A 205 -23.23 -0.63 3.37
CA ALA A 205 -23.81 0.25 4.36
C ALA A 205 -25.25 0.64 3.96
N ILE A 206 -26.05 1.00 4.96
CA ILE A 206 -27.44 1.44 4.75
C ILE A 206 -27.43 2.69 3.85
N GLY A 207 -28.20 2.63 2.76
CA GLY A 207 -28.36 3.75 1.82
C GLY A 207 -27.38 3.74 0.63
N ALA A 208 -26.47 2.79 0.55
CA ALA A 208 -25.67 2.58 -0.67
C ALA A 208 -26.60 2.20 -1.84
N ASP A 209 -26.56 2.95 -2.94
CA ASP A 209 -27.40 2.72 -4.11
C ASP A 209 -26.66 2.83 -5.45
N HIS A 210 -25.39 3.27 -5.42
CA HIS A 210 -24.52 3.36 -6.59
C HIS A 210 -23.15 2.72 -6.35
N ALA A 211 -22.55 2.26 -7.46
CA ALA A 211 -21.17 1.80 -7.54
C ALA A 211 -20.44 2.56 -8.63
N THR A 212 -19.34 3.19 -8.31
CA THR A 212 -18.47 3.93 -9.23
C THR A 212 -17.19 3.16 -9.45
N PHE A 213 -16.88 2.90 -10.71
CA PHE A 213 -15.72 2.13 -11.16
C PHE A 213 -14.65 3.08 -11.67
N HIS A 214 -13.50 3.12 -11.01
CA HIS A 214 -12.39 4.00 -11.35
C HIS A 214 -11.29 3.27 -12.10
N SER A 215 -10.81 3.87 -13.19
CA SER A 215 -9.63 3.37 -13.91
C SER A 215 -8.35 3.64 -13.14
N SER A 216 -7.33 2.82 -13.36
CA SER A 216 -6.01 2.92 -12.70
C SER A 216 -5.28 4.25 -12.93
N ASP A 217 -5.55 4.92 -14.06
CA ASP A 217 -4.98 6.24 -14.39
C ASP A 217 -5.77 7.41 -13.79
N GLY A 218 -6.89 7.13 -13.09
CA GLY A 218 -7.76 8.12 -12.46
C GLY A 218 -8.54 9.04 -13.42
N ARG A 219 -8.37 8.84 -14.74
CA ARG A 219 -8.97 9.71 -15.77
C ARG A 219 -10.39 9.32 -16.12
N PHE A 220 -10.70 8.03 -16.04
CA PHE A 220 -12.02 7.52 -16.38
C PHE A 220 -12.72 6.94 -15.16
N ALA A 221 -14.00 7.25 -15.02
CA ALA A 221 -14.90 6.67 -14.03
C ALA A 221 -16.29 6.54 -14.60
N ALA A 222 -16.98 5.45 -14.24
CA ALA A 222 -18.38 5.22 -14.58
C ALA A 222 -19.16 4.89 -13.32
N SER A 223 -20.23 5.65 -13.05
CA SER A 223 -21.14 5.41 -11.93
C SER A 223 -22.40 4.71 -12.42
N LEU A 224 -22.72 3.58 -11.81
CA LEU A 224 -23.90 2.78 -12.10
C LEU A 224 -24.76 2.65 -10.84
N THR A 225 -26.08 2.54 -11.00
CA THR A 225 -26.90 2.11 -9.87
C THR A 225 -26.51 0.69 -9.45
N LEU A 226 -26.62 0.36 -8.17
CA LEU A 226 -26.34 -1.01 -7.69
C LEU A 226 -27.16 -2.05 -8.45
N LYS A 227 -28.41 -1.72 -8.82
CA LYS A 227 -29.26 -2.58 -9.65
C LYS A 227 -28.60 -2.87 -11.00
N GLN A 228 -28.17 -1.84 -11.73
CA GLN A 228 -27.48 -1.99 -13.03
C GLN A 228 -26.19 -2.78 -12.88
N ALA A 229 -25.38 -2.46 -11.86
CA ALA A 229 -24.11 -3.13 -11.60
C ALA A 229 -24.30 -4.62 -11.30
N THR A 230 -25.27 -4.99 -10.47
CA THR A 230 -25.53 -6.39 -10.08
C THR A 230 -26.23 -7.19 -11.17
N GLU A 231 -27.11 -6.59 -11.96
CA GLU A 231 -27.82 -7.28 -13.05
C GLU A 231 -26.94 -7.49 -14.29
N HIS A 232 -26.11 -6.52 -14.62
CA HIS A 232 -25.36 -6.52 -15.89
C HIS A 232 -23.84 -6.60 -15.75
N GLY A 233 -23.29 -6.23 -14.60
CA GLY A 233 -21.85 -6.09 -14.43
C GLY A 233 -21.11 -7.42 -14.31
N ILE A 234 -20.03 -7.53 -15.09
CA ILE A 234 -19.04 -8.60 -15.02
C ILE A 234 -17.67 -7.95 -14.92
N LEU A 235 -16.87 -8.35 -13.95
CA LEU A 235 -15.49 -7.93 -13.81
C LEU A 235 -14.58 -9.02 -14.35
N ILE A 236 -13.91 -8.76 -15.47
CA ILE A 236 -12.92 -9.66 -16.05
C ILE A 236 -11.62 -9.49 -15.29
N TYR A 237 -11.02 -10.59 -14.79
CA TYR A 237 -9.82 -10.58 -13.98
C TYR A 237 -8.69 -11.47 -14.51
N GLN A 238 -8.99 -12.37 -15.48
CA GLN A 238 -8.02 -13.33 -16.00
C GLN A 238 -8.18 -13.50 -17.50
N LEU A 239 -7.07 -13.65 -18.22
CA LEU A 239 -7.03 -14.07 -19.61
C LEU A 239 -6.09 -15.27 -19.74
N ASP A 240 -6.55 -16.33 -20.37
CA ASP A 240 -5.89 -17.63 -20.43
C ASP A 240 -5.54 -18.13 -19.00
N GLU A 241 -4.28 -18.43 -18.69
CA GLU A 241 -3.85 -18.88 -17.38
C GLU A 241 -3.22 -17.77 -16.50
N GLY A 242 -3.26 -16.51 -16.96
CA GLY A 242 -2.60 -15.37 -16.29
C GLY A 242 -3.54 -14.21 -15.98
N PRO A 243 -3.05 -13.21 -15.24
CA PRO A 243 -3.79 -11.97 -15.00
C PRO A 243 -4.17 -11.29 -16.31
N LEU A 244 -5.25 -10.51 -16.30
CA LEU A 244 -5.68 -9.76 -17.48
C LEU A 244 -4.63 -8.71 -17.87
N PRO A 245 -3.98 -8.80 -19.04
CA PRO A 245 -2.96 -7.85 -19.46
C PRO A 245 -3.52 -6.45 -19.70
N GLU A 246 -2.70 -5.42 -19.52
CA GLU A 246 -3.08 -4.00 -19.69
C GLU A 246 -3.64 -3.71 -21.09
N GLN A 247 -3.03 -4.26 -22.13
CA GLN A 247 -3.51 -4.14 -23.52
C GLN A 247 -4.94 -4.67 -23.71
N HIS A 248 -5.41 -5.59 -22.87
CA HIS A 248 -6.78 -6.12 -22.84
C HIS A 248 -7.69 -5.41 -21.84
N GLY A 249 -7.18 -4.37 -21.17
CA GLY A 249 -7.87 -3.55 -20.19
C GLY A 249 -7.68 -4.02 -18.75
N GLY A 250 -6.55 -4.71 -18.46
CA GLY A 250 -6.14 -5.08 -17.11
C GLY A 250 -5.77 -3.89 -16.22
N PRO A 251 -5.62 -4.12 -14.89
CA PRO A 251 -5.68 -5.43 -14.23
C PRO A 251 -7.09 -6.05 -14.18
N TYR A 252 -8.12 -5.22 -14.10
CA TYR A 252 -9.52 -5.65 -14.17
C TYR A 252 -10.27 -4.83 -15.19
N ARG A 253 -11.26 -5.46 -15.84
CA ARG A 253 -12.09 -4.78 -16.82
C ARG A 253 -13.56 -5.01 -16.52
N LEU A 254 -14.28 -3.92 -16.30
CA LEU A 254 -15.74 -3.97 -16.23
C LEU A 254 -16.34 -4.06 -17.62
N VAL A 255 -17.28 -4.99 -17.77
CA VAL A 255 -18.18 -5.07 -18.93
C VAL A 255 -19.62 -5.18 -18.42
N THR A 256 -20.54 -4.59 -19.17
CA THR A 256 -21.97 -4.49 -18.81
C THR A 256 -22.86 -4.96 -19.96
N PRO A 257 -22.83 -6.30 -20.27
CA PRO A 257 -23.65 -6.83 -21.35
C PRO A 257 -25.14 -6.58 -21.08
N GLY A 258 -25.84 -6.13 -22.11
CA GLY A 258 -27.30 -5.87 -22.02
C GLY A 258 -27.70 -4.53 -21.39
N LEU A 259 -26.76 -3.71 -20.88
CA LEU A 259 -27.09 -2.38 -20.37
C LEU A 259 -27.39 -1.34 -21.47
N GLY A 260 -26.93 -1.60 -22.71
CA GLY A 260 -27.10 -0.66 -23.85
C GLY A 260 -26.14 0.54 -23.83
N ASP A 261 -25.38 0.74 -22.78
CA ASP A 261 -24.39 1.80 -22.64
C ASP A 261 -22.96 1.23 -22.71
N LEU A 262 -22.33 1.32 -23.86
CA LEU A 262 -20.96 0.87 -24.05
C LEU A 262 -19.93 1.69 -23.23
N CYS A 263 -20.26 2.94 -22.90
CA CYS A 263 -19.41 3.80 -22.09
C CYS A 263 -19.41 3.37 -20.60
N ALA A 264 -20.33 2.50 -20.19
CA ALA A 264 -20.31 1.90 -18.85
C ALA A 264 -19.19 0.85 -18.69
N ASN A 265 -18.53 0.40 -19.77
CA ASN A 265 -17.40 -0.51 -19.72
C ASN A 265 -16.13 0.26 -19.33
N VAL A 266 -15.45 -0.20 -18.29
CA VAL A 266 -14.25 0.45 -17.74
C VAL A 266 -13.04 -0.47 -17.87
N LYS A 267 -11.96 0.03 -18.47
CA LYS A 267 -10.66 -0.65 -18.52
C LYS A 267 -9.81 -0.24 -17.34
N GLY A 268 -8.93 -1.16 -16.89
CA GLY A 268 -7.97 -0.86 -15.84
C GLY A 268 -8.65 -0.55 -14.51
N VAL A 269 -9.76 -1.21 -14.18
CA VAL A 269 -10.44 -0.98 -12.89
C VAL A 269 -9.52 -1.40 -11.76
N THR A 270 -9.28 -0.50 -10.80
CA THR A 270 -8.53 -0.77 -9.58
C THR A 270 -9.30 -0.42 -8.32
N HIS A 271 -10.40 0.34 -8.48
CA HIS A 271 -11.18 0.82 -7.36
C HIS A 271 -12.67 0.84 -7.71
N ILE A 272 -13.49 0.32 -6.81
CA ILE A 272 -14.95 0.41 -6.82
C ILE A 272 -15.37 1.18 -5.57
N GLU A 273 -15.96 2.35 -5.77
CA GLU A 273 -16.48 3.20 -4.70
C GLU A 273 -18.00 3.05 -4.60
N LEU A 274 -18.51 2.62 -3.44
CA LEU A 274 -19.94 2.54 -3.16
C LEU A 274 -20.40 3.88 -2.60
N THR A 275 -21.51 4.41 -3.11
CA THR A 275 -22.02 5.75 -2.71
C THR A 275 -23.53 5.76 -2.52
N THR A 276 -24.01 6.76 -1.77
CA THR A 276 -25.41 7.17 -1.76
C THR A 276 -25.58 8.24 -2.84
N GLY A 277 -26.28 7.89 -3.91
CA GLY A 277 -26.37 8.71 -5.12
C GLY A 277 -25.18 8.49 -6.07
N PRO A 278 -25.25 9.07 -7.29
CA PRO A 278 -24.22 8.93 -8.30
C PRO A 278 -22.88 9.48 -7.82
N GLY A 279 -21.80 8.68 -7.96
CA GLY A 279 -20.44 9.12 -7.73
C GLY A 279 -19.85 9.83 -8.95
N LYS A 280 -18.50 9.93 -8.98
CA LYS A 280 -17.77 10.51 -10.12
C LYS A 280 -18.12 9.76 -11.41
N ASP A 281 -18.59 10.47 -12.41
CA ASP A 281 -18.91 9.91 -13.72
C ASP A 281 -18.31 10.80 -14.83
N THR A 282 -17.36 10.23 -15.58
CA THR A 282 -16.67 10.94 -16.67
C THR A 282 -17.12 10.48 -18.03
N ARG A 283 -18.18 9.66 -18.11
CA ARG A 283 -18.75 9.23 -19.38
C ARG A 283 -19.25 10.43 -20.19
N PRO A 284 -19.06 10.42 -21.51
CA PRO A 284 -19.69 11.43 -22.36
C PRO A 284 -21.20 11.42 -22.10
N SER A 285 -21.77 12.57 -21.74
CA SER A 285 -23.22 12.67 -21.63
C SER A 285 -23.84 12.36 -22.99
N LEU A 286 -24.66 11.34 -23.06
CA LEU A 286 -25.55 11.11 -24.19
C LEU A 286 -26.58 12.25 -24.25
N LYS A 287 -26.16 13.45 -24.63
CA LYS A 287 -27.07 14.53 -24.99
C LYS A 287 -27.51 14.32 -26.41
N GLY A 288 -28.73 13.87 -26.56
CA GLY A 288 -29.56 14.19 -27.71
C GLY A 288 -29.42 13.29 -28.93
N SER A 289 -30.23 12.25 -28.96
CA SER A 289 -30.89 11.82 -30.19
C SER A 289 -32.39 11.76 -29.94
N HIS A 290 -33.01 12.95 -29.83
CA HIS A 290 -34.44 13.15 -30.01
C HIS A 290 -34.58 14.46 -30.76
N ALA A 291 -34.70 14.38 -32.06
CA ALA A 291 -35.48 15.24 -32.94
C ALA A 291 -35.90 14.37 -34.12
#